data_ac7d0534a6d44e38dcde64e96748a270
#
_entry.id   ac7d0534a6d44e38dcde64e96748a270
#
_cell.length_a   1.000
_cell.length_b   1.000
_cell.length_c   1.000
_cell.angle_alpha   90.00
_cell.angle_beta   90.00
_cell.angle_gamma   90.00
#
_symmetry.space_group_name_H-M   'P 1'
#
loop_
_entity.id
_entity.type
_entity.pdbx_description
1 polymer ?
#
loop_
_entity_poly.entity_id
_entity_poly.type
_entity_poly.pdbx_seq_one_letter_code
_entity_poly.pdbx_strand_id
1 'polypeptide(L)'
;GSMASGLTKIGSKYYFFQRSTQKAYRGKVYKSQWIKFNKKYYCASRNGSLYVNGWRRVSCGGHKYYFYFKNCAAQTNQKIKRGDVYGTLDGRGRFIESGWVVVNSSRNLVRYMDPKTGKYVKNTIKEINGIQYRFDKKGYRVNDRTNEVKRSKYYLSCDRVNGVMTVYADKSRTIPIKTIRVSVGNPTTLTPAGTFTVKRSLRWQPLMGPSWGQYGSHVVGGIYVHSVACGEKNDHNLPVGEYLRLGNPASHGCIRCCVADAKWVFDNCNGSEIKIYDGIYKSDEALKGPLGRKALTPLRGAKNFDPTDPAYN
;
A
#
# COMPACT_ATOMS: atom_id res chain seq x y z
N GLY A 1 -32.56 -3.80 49.92
CA GLY A 1 -31.70 -4.49 48.95
C GLY A 1 -30.42 -3.71 48.70
N SER A 2 -29.25 -4.39 48.58
CA SER A 2 -27.99 -3.74 48.30
C SER A 2 -27.94 -3.27 46.84
N MET A 3 -27.41 -2.09 46.59
CA MET A 3 -27.26 -1.52 45.25
C MET A 3 -26.21 -2.29 44.46
N ALA A 4 -26.52 -2.68 43.23
CA ALA A 4 -25.58 -3.42 42.35
C ALA A 4 -24.31 -2.63 42.09
N SER A 5 -23.14 -3.28 42.14
CA SER A 5 -21.83 -2.65 41.89
C SER A 5 -20.90 -3.61 41.14
N GLY A 6 -20.12 -3.05 40.21
CA GLY A 6 -19.19 -3.84 39.40
C GLY A 6 -19.89 -4.72 38.37
N LEU A 7 -19.28 -5.85 38.01
CA LEU A 7 -19.82 -6.81 37.03
C LEU A 7 -20.99 -7.58 37.66
N THR A 8 -22.18 -7.43 37.13
CA THR A 8 -23.40 -8.04 37.67
C THR A 8 -24.23 -8.67 36.56
N LYS A 9 -24.75 -9.86 36.78
CA LYS A 9 -25.70 -10.55 35.89
C LYS A 9 -27.14 -10.18 36.31
N ILE A 10 -27.95 -9.79 35.35
CA ILE A 10 -29.38 -9.52 35.54
C ILE A 10 -30.13 -10.23 34.41
N GLY A 11 -30.90 -11.24 34.78
CA GLY A 11 -31.51 -12.15 33.81
C GLY A 11 -30.41 -12.86 32.97
N SER A 12 -30.55 -12.85 31.66
CA SER A 12 -29.57 -13.43 30.73
C SER A 12 -28.42 -12.48 30.36
N LYS A 13 -28.43 -11.23 30.81
CA LYS A 13 -27.46 -10.18 30.40
C LYS A 13 -26.52 -9.82 31.53
N TYR A 14 -25.36 -9.32 31.16
CA TYR A 14 -24.34 -8.81 32.06
C TYR A 14 -24.24 -7.29 31.92
N TYR A 15 -24.01 -6.62 33.05
CA TYR A 15 -23.87 -5.16 33.16
C TYR A 15 -22.68 -4.83 34.02
N PHE A 16 -22.14 -3.62 33.85
CA PHE A 16 -21.14 -3.11 34.77
C PHE A 16 -21.67 -1.84 35.44
N PHE A 17 -21.76 -1.86 36.75
CA PHE A 17 -22.24 -0.76 37.58
C PHE A 17 -21.10 0.04 38.16
N GLN A 18 -21.27 1.34 38.28
CA GLN A 18 -20.28 2.23 38.83
C GLN A 18 -20.09 1.96 40.31
N ARG A 19 -18.81 1.92 40.74
CA ARG A 19 -18.38 1.65 42.11
C ARG A 19 -17.98 2.94 42.86
N SER A 20 -18.55 4.07 42.46
CA SER A 20 -18.22 5.37 43.03
C SER A 20 -18.60 5.45 44.51
N THR A 21 -17.75 6.13 45.30
CA THR A 21 -18.06 6.55 46.68
C THR A 21 -19.07 7.69 46.70
N GLN A 22 -19.14 8.47 45.60
CA GLN A 22 -20.14 9.52 45.45
C GLN A 22 -21.54 8.93 45.21
N LYS A 23 -22.50 9.22 46.07
CA LYS A 23 -23.88 8.71 46.02
C LYS A 23 -24.54 8.92 44.65
N ALA A 24 -24.29 10.07 44.01
CA ALA A 24 -24.87 10.42 42.69
C ALA A 24 -24.48 9.48 41.56
N TYR A 25 -23.36 8.77 41.64
CA TYR A 25 -22.84 7.88 40.56
C TYR A 25 -22.88 6.39 40.96
N ARG A 26 -23.01 6.09 42.23
CA ARG A 26 -23.06 4.72 42.75
C ARG A 26 -24.23 3.95 42.16
N GLY A 27 -23.97 2.75 41.66
CA GLY A 27 -25.00 1.89 41.08
C GLY A 27 -25.51 2.32 39.67
N LYS A 28 -24.98 3.38 39.05
CA LYS A 28 -25.29 3.69 37.67
C LYS A 28 -24.66 2.67 36.71
N VAL A 29 -25.41 2.25 35.69
CA VAL A 29 -24.89 1.34 34.68
C VAL A 29 -24.04 2.09 33.65
N TYR A 30 -22.90 1.52 33.26
CA TYR A 30 -22.11 2.01 32.14
C TYR A 30 -22.84 1.74 30.82
N LYS A 31 -22.86 2.72 29.91
CA LYS A 31 -23.47 2.61 28.57
C LYS A 31 -22.55 3.18 27.50
N SER A 32 -22.51 2.58 26.34
CA SER A 32 -21.77 3.05 25.16
C SER A 32 -20.29 3.36 25.40
N GLN A 33 -19.62 2.60 26.27
CA GLN A 33 -18.23 2.90 26.63
C GLN A 33 -17.41 1.68 27.03
N TRP A 34 -16.07 1.88 26.99
CA TRP A 34 -15.11 0.94 27.49
C TRP A 34 -14.89 1.11 29.00
N ILE A 35 -14.72 -0.01 29.68
CA ILE A 35 -14.50 -0.09 31.12
C ILE A 35 -13.24 -0.90 31.34
N LYS A 36 -12.26 -0.33 32.04
CA LYS A 36 -11.05 -1.05 32.51
C LYS A 36 -11.23 -1.39 33.97
N PHE A 37 -11.21 -2.68 34.30
CA PHE A 37 -11.33 -3.15 35.66
C PHE A 37 -10.51 -4.43 35.87
N ASN A 38 -9.72 -4.50 36.94
CA ASN A 38 -8.83 -5.62 37.26
C ASN A 38 -8.00 -6.09 36.07
N LYS A 39 -7.31 -5.14 35.38
CA LYS A 39 -6.49 -5.37 34.17
C LYS A 39 -7.25 -5.94 32.97
N LYS A 40 -8.57 -6.06 33.02
CA LYS A 40 -9.43 -6.49 31.94
C LYS A 40 -10.19 -5.34 31.33
N TYR A 41 -10.57 -5.47 30.07
CA TYR A 41 -11.37 -4.50 29.34
C TYR A 41 -12.76 -5.07 29.04
N TYR A 42 -13.79 -4.29 29.36
CA TYR A 42 -15.20 -4.61 29.09
C TYR A 42 -15.77 -3.53 28.20
N CYS A 43 -16.76 -3.87 27.38
CA CYS A 43 -17.43 -2.89 26.52
C CYS A 43 -18.95 -2.97 26.71
N ALA A 44 -19.52 -1.86 27.16
CA ALA A 44 -20.97 -1.70 27.32
C ALA A 44 -21.61 -1.20 26.01
N SER A 45 -22.65 -1.86 25.58
CA SER A 45 -23.47 -1.46 24.45
C SER A 45 -24.32 -0.21 24.78
N ARG A 46 -25.08 0.29 23.79
CA ARG A 46 -25.94 1.46 23.94
C ARG A 46 -26.99 1.29 25.07
N ASN A 47 -27.51 0.09 25.25
CA ASN A 47 -28.47 -0.23 26.32
C ASN A 47 -27.82 -0.63 27.65
N GLY A 48 -26.49 -0.61 27.74
CA GLY A 48 -25.71 -0.91 28.94
C GLY A 48 -25.33 -2.39 29.10
N SER A 49 -25.89 -3.32 28.32
CA SER A 49 -25.46 -4.71 28.38
C SER A 49 -24.04 -4.88 27.85
N LEU A 50 -23.25 -5.74 28.46
CA LEU A 50 -21.89 -6.05 28.03
C LEU A 50 -21.90 -7.03 26.84
N TYR A 51 -20.89 -6.93 25.97
CA TYR A 51 -20.57 -8.00 25.03
C TYR A 51 -19.96 -9.17 25.80
N VAL A 52 -20.55 -10.34 25.67
CA VAL A 52 -20.19 -11.51 26.50
C VAL A 52 -19.18 -12.42 25.82
N ASN A 53 -19.50 -12.91 24.64
CA ASN A 53 -18.66 -13.85 23.87
C ASN A 53 -18.65 -13.51 22.39
N GLY A 54 -17.56 -13.92 21.70
CA GLY A 54 -17.42 -13.85 20.27
C GLY A 54 -16.90 -12.52 19.76
N TRP A 55 -16.86 -12.43 18.42
CA TRP A 55 -16.35 -11.26 17.72
C TRP A 55 -17.34 -10.10 17.71
N ARG A 56 -16.83 -8.90 17.96
CA ARG A 56 -17.61 -7.65 17.82
C ARG A 56 -16.74 -6.56 17.17
N ARG A 57 -17.33 -5.78 16.29
CA ARG A 57 -16.71 -4.58 15.72
C ARG A 57 -17.13 -3.39 16.55
N VAL A 58 -16.20 -2.79 17.26
CA VAL A 58 -16.47 -1.73 18.25
C VAL A 58 -15.54 -0.54 18.02
N SER A 59 -16.04 0.67 18.29
CA SER A 59 -15.23 1.88 18.22
C SER A 59 -14.24 1.96 19.38
N CYS A 60 -12.99 2.33 19.08
CA CYS A 60 -11.94 2.54 20.05
C CYS A 60 -10.99 3.63 19.54
N GLY A 61 -10.91 4.78 20.25
CA GLY A 61 -10.06 5.89 19.83
C GLY A 61 -10.45 6.51 18.48
N GLY A 62 -11.76 6.63 18.19
CA GLY A 62 -12.25 7.20 16.92
C GLY A 62 -12.30 6.22 15.74
N HIS A 63 -11.71 5.04 15.86
CA HIS A 63 -11.67 4.02 14.82
C HIS A 63 -12.42 2.76 15.23
N LYS A 64 -12.94 1.99 14.24
CA LYS A 64 -13.62 0.71 14.49
C LYS A 64 -12.64 -0.44 14.28
N TYR A 65 -12.49 -1.27 15.34
CA TYR A 65 -11.68 -2.50 15.33
C TYR A 65 -12.55 -3.70 15.66
N TYR A 66 -12.10 -4.91 15.29
CA TYR A 66 -12.64 -6.14 15.79
C TYR A 66 -12.01 -6.49 17.14
N PHE A 67 -12.86 -6.96 18.08
CA PHE A 67 -12.48 -7.47 19.39
C PHE A 67 -13.11 -8.83 19.58
N TYR A 68 -12.40 -9.71 20.27
CA TYR A 68 -12.93 -11.00 20.69
C TYR A 68 -13.21 -10.98 22.19
N PHE A 69 -14.46 -11.18 22.57
CA PHE A 69 -14.89 -11.24 23.96
C PHE A 69 -15.02 -12.68 24.41
N LYS A 70 -14.63 -12.96 25.65
CA LYS A 70 -14.86 -14.22 26.37
C LYS A 70 -15.19 -13.87 27.82
N ASN A 71 -16.33 -14.38 28.32
CA ASN A 71 -16.84 -14.09 29.66
C ASN A 71 -16.86 -12.58 29.96
N CYS A 72 -17.46 -11.80 29.07
CA CYS A 72 -17.60 -10.34 29.10
C CYS A 72 -16.30 -9.55 28.92
N ALA A 73 -15.13 -10.16 28.98
CA ALA A 73 -13.85 -9.46 28.86
C ALA A 73 -13.30 -9.56 27.45
N ALA A 74 -12.82 -8.44 26.90
CA ALA A 74 -12.05 -8.42 25.67
C ALA A 74 -10.72 -9.17 25.90
N GLN A 75 -10.43 -10.13 25.04
CA GLN A 75 -9.18 -10.88 25.06
C GLN A 75 -8.04 -10.03 24.51
N THR A 76 -6.82 -10.21 25.01
CA THR A 76 -5.64 -9.40 24.66
C THR A 76 -4.40 -10.26 24.48
N ASN A 77 -3.39 -9.73 23.78
CA ASN A 77 -2.03 -10.30 23.69
C ASN A 77 -1.98 -11.78 23.26
N GLN A 78 -2.83 -12.18 22.32
CA GLN A 78 -2.84 -13.56 21.83
C GLN A 78 -3.07 -13.63 20.33
N LYS A 79 -2.59 -14.72 19.71
CA LYS A 79 -2.89 -15.08 18.33
C LYS A 79 -4.30 -15.64 18.27
N ILE A 80 -5.03 -15.26 17.23
CA ILE A 80 -6.41 -15.71 17.07
C ILE A 80 -6.79 -15.72 15.58
N LYS A 81 -7.76 -16.56 15.22
CA LYS A 81 -8.32 -16.62 13.88
C LYS A 81 -9.74 -16.04 13.89
N ARG A 82 -10.06 -15.18 12.92
CA ARG A 82 -11.38 -14.62 12.69
C ARG A 82 -11.86 -15.02 11.29
N GLY A 83 -12.73 -16.01 11.20
CA GLY A 83 -13.00 -16.69 9.93
C GLY A 83 -11.70 -17.32 9.41
N ASP A 84 -11.31 -17.02 8.17
CA ASP A 84 -10.06 -17.52 7.57
C ASP A 84 -8.85 -16.59 7.78
N VAL A 85 -9.03 -15.47 8.44
CA VAL A 85 -7.98 -14.48 8.66
C VAL A 85 -7.26 -14.72 9.98
N TYR A 86 -5.95 -14.95 9.91
CA TYR A 86 -5.09 -15.00 11.10
C TYR A 86 -4.69 -13.59 11.53
N GLY A 87 -4.56 -13.37 12.83
CA GLY A 87 -4.13 -12.13 13.40
C GLY A 87 -3.76 -12.24 14.87
N THR A 88 -3.51 -11.11 15.48
CA THR A 88 -3.23 -10.98 16.90
C THR A 88 -4.18 -9.99 17.56
N LEU A 89 -4.57 -10.27 18.79
CA LEU A 89 -5.17 -9.27 19.66
C LEU A 89 -4.03 -8.53 20.37
N ASP A 90 -3.98 -7.22 20.22
CA ASP A 90 -2.97 -6.38 20.87
C ASP A 90 -3.26 -6.21 22.38
N GLY A 91 -2.43 -5.43 23.09
CA GLY A 91 -2.60 -5.17 24.52
C GLY A 91 -3.89 -4.44 24.90
N ARG A 92 -4.62 -3.89 23.92
CA ARG A 92 -5.95 -3.26 24.10
C ARG A 92 -7.08 -4.16 23.60
N GLY A 93 -6.77 -5.35 23.07
CA GLY A 93 -7.73 -6.30 22.52
C GLY A 93 -8.15 -6.04 21.08
N ARG A 94 -7.51 -5.08 20.39
CA ARG A 94 -7.79 -4.81 18.96
C ARG A 94 -7.23 -5.93 18.11
N PHE A 95 -8.04 -6.46 17.18
CA PHE A 95 -7.60 -7.46 16.23
C PHE A 95 -6.77 -6.79 15.14
N ILE A 96 -5.53 -7.22 15.02
CA ILE A 96 -4.58 -6.80 13.99
C ILE A 96 -4.37 -7.99 13.07
N GLU A 97 -4.79 -7.86 11.83
CA GLU A 97 -4.66 -8.91 10.82
C GLU A 97 -3.19 -9.16 10.50
N SER A 98 -2.82 -10.44 10.33
CA SER A 98 -1.50 -10.83 9.83
C SER A 98 -1.38 -10.53 8.34
N GLY A 99 -0.15 -10.37 7.88
CA GLY A 99 0.12 -10.05 6.49
C GLY A 99 0.45 -8.57 6.28
N TRP A 100 0.07 -8.05 5.12
CA TRP A 100 0.37 -6.67 4.75
C TRP A 100 -0.50 -5.67 5.50
N VAL A 101 0.15 -4.71 6.18
CA VAL A 101 -0.50 -3.64 6.94
C VAL A 101 -0.09 -2.31 6.33
N VAL A 102 -1.01 -1.66 5.62
CA VAL A 102 -0.82 -0.32 5.09
C VAL A 102 -0.94 0.69 6.22
N VAL A 103 0.18 1.31 6.57
CA VAL A 103 0.25 2.33 7.63
C VAL A 103 -0.10 3.70 7.08
N ASN A 104 0.41 4.01 5.88
CA ASN A 104 0.09 5.24 5.16
C ASN A 104 0.21 4.99 3.65
N SER A 105 -0.92 5.01 2.94
CA SER A 105 -0.97 4.72 1.50
C SER A 105 -0.27 5.80 0.68
N SER A 106 -0.51 7.08 0.97
CA SER A 106 0.07 8.19 0.21
C SER A 106 1.60 8.28 0.30
N ARG A 107 2.17 7.84 1.43
CA ARG A 107 3.62 7.73 1.64
C ARG A 107 4.18 6.35 1.30
N ASN A 108 3.35 5.43 0.83
CA ASN A 108 3.71 4.05 0.55
C ASN A 108 4.41 3.36 1.75
N LEU A 109 3.94 3.66 2.99
CA LEU A 109 4.45 3.05 4.21
C LEU A 109 3.66 1.79 4.54
N VAL A 110 4.30 0.65 4.38
CA VAL A 110 3.68 -0.66 4.55
C VAL A 110 4.57 -1.51 5.46
N ARG A 111 3.95 -2.27 6.36
CA ARG A 111 4.59 -3.27 7.21
C ARG A 111 4.05 -4.66 6.88
N TYR A 112 4.75 -5.66 7.34
CA TYR A 112 4.27 -7.04 7.27
C TYR A 112 4.23 -7.65 8.67
N MET A 113 3.06 -8.08 9.09
CA MET A 113 2.90 -8.84 10.32
C MET A 113 3.00 -10.33 10.00
N ASP A 114 4.04 -10.96 10.49
CA ASP A 114 4.29 -12.38 10.27
C ASP A 114 3.20 -13.22 10.96
N PRO A 115 2.43 -14.03 10.24
CA PRO A 115 1.36 -14.85 10.80
C PRO A 115 1.88 -15.93 11.77
N LYS A 116 3.15 -16.35 11.63
CA LYS A 116 3.75 -17.37 12.51
C LYS A 116 4.12 -16.80 13.87
N THR A 117 4.66 -15.58 13.89
CA THR A 117 5.16 -14.96 15.12
C THR A 117 4.19 -13.95 15.72
N GLY A 118 3.28 -13.36 14.91
CA GLY A 118 2.40 -12.26 15.30
C GLY A 118 3.16 -10.96 15.56
N LYS A 119 4.36 -10.82 14.98
CA LYS A 119 5.21 -9.62 15.13
C LYS A 119 5.49 -9.00 13.75
N TYR A 120 5.72 -7.70 13.73
CA TYR A 120 6.19 -7.03 12.52
C TYR A 120 7.59 -7.49 12.16
N VAL A 121 7.78 -7.82 10.88
CA VAL A 121 9.10 -8.10 10.30
C VAL A 121 9.92 -6.81 10.29
N LYS A 122 11.18 -6.85 10.75
CA LYS A 122 12.08 -5.69 10.84
C LYS A 122 13.49 -6.05 10.49
N ASN A 123 14.22 -5.09 9.92
CA ASN A 123 15.67 -5.13 9.65
C ASN A 123 16.14 -6.45 9.00
N THR A 124 15.40 -6.95 8.01
CA THR A 124 15.71 -8.22 7.36
C THR A 124 15.14 -8.27 5.95
N ILE A 125 15.59 -9.24 5.18
CA ILE A 125 14.96 -9.68 3.93
C ILE A 125 14.07 -10.88 4.29
N LYS A 126 12.83 -10.87 3.83
CA LYS A 126 11.88 -11.97 4.02
C LYS A 126 11.18 -12.30 2.71
N GLU A 127 11.14 -13.57 2.41
CA GLU A 127 10.30 -14.09 1.32
C GLU A 127 8.84 -14.20 1.77
N ILE A 128 7.95 -13.65 0.96
CA ILE A 128 6.50 -13.69 1.16
C ILE A 128 5.86 -14.02 -0.17
N ASN A 129 5.22 -15.18 -0.27
CA ASN A 129 4.60 -15.68 -1.50
C ASN A 129 5.56 -15.68 -2.71
N GLY A 130 6.79 -16.14 -2.51
CA GLY A 130 7.82 -16.24 -3.55
C GLY A 130 8.49 -14.92 -3.92
N ILE A 131 8.18 -13.82 -3.25
CA ILE A 131 8.78 -12.50 -3.48
C ILE A 131 9.64 -12.10 -2.27
N GLN A 132 10.85 -11.63 -2.51
CA GLN A 132 11.78 -11.17 -1.49
C GLN A 132 11.58 -9.69 -1.19
N TYR A 133 11.18 -9.38 0.04
CA TYR A 133 11.00 -8.03 0.53
C TYR A 133 12.07 -7.66 1.54
N ARG A 134 12.61 -6.45 1.42
CA ARG A 134 13.49 -5.84 2.41
C ARG A 134 12.67 -5.00 3.38
N PHE A 135 12.91 -5.15 4.69
CA PHE A 135 12.30 -4.34 5.74
C PHE A 135 13.38 -3.54 6.47
N ASP A 136 13.11 -2.28 6.74
CA ASP A 136 14.01 -1.39 7.48
C ASP A 136 13.99 -1.67 8.99
N LYS A 137 14.82 -0.94 9.75
CA LYS A 137 14.89 -1.05 11.23
C LYS A 137 13.54 -0.72 11.91
N LYS A 138 12.70 0.12 11.30
CA LYS A 138 11.36 0.47 11.80
C LYS A 138 10.29 -0.54 11.38
N GLY A 139 10.64 -1.50 10.51
CA GLY A 139 9.76 -2.53 9.97
C GLY A 139 8.93 -2.09 8.78
N TYR A 140 9.28 -1.00 8.11
CA TYR A 140 8.66 -0.63 6.85
C TYR A 140 9.30 -1.38 5.69
N ARG A 141 8.48 -1.76 4.70
CA ARG A 141 8.95 -2.29 3.42
C ARG A 141 9.79 -1.24 2.72
N VAL A 142 11.00 -1.60 2.31
CA VAL A 142 11.87 -0.76 1.48
C VAL A 142 11.34 -0.78 0.04
N ASN A 143 10.95 0.38 -0.49
CA ASN A 143 10.26 0.50 -1.76
C ASN A 143 11.19 0.83 -2.94
N ASP A 144 12.44 1.19 -2.68
CA ASP A 144 13.49 1.39 -3.68
C ASP A 144 14.79 0.78 -3.16
N ARG A 145 15.35 -0.16 -3.92
CA ARG A 145 16.57 -0.90 -3.60
C ARG A 145 17.66 -0.72 -4.68
N THR A 146 17.49 0.28 -5.54
CA THR A 146 18.42 0.53 -6.65
C THR A 146 19.83 0.85 -6.21
N ASN A 147 20.02 1.38 -4.99
CA ASN A 147 21.33 1.60 -4.39
C ASN A 147 21.92 0.33 -3.75
N GLU A 148 21.09 -0.62 -3.32
CA GLU A 148 21.54 -1.86 -2.68
C GLU A 148 21.80 -2.97 -3.68
N VAL A 149 21.06 -3.00 -4.79
CA VAL A 149 21.07 -4.12 -5.75
C VAL A 149 21.39 -3.61 -7.15
N LYS A 150 22.63 -3.81 -7.57
CA LYS A 150 23.12 -3.48 -8.92
C LYS A 150 23.20 -4.73 -9.77
N ARG A 151 22.77 -4.63 -11.04
CA ARG A 151 22.84 -5.73 -12.04
C ARG A 151 23.24 -5.17 -13.39
N SER A 152 23.87 -6.00 -14.20
CA SER A 152 24.13 -5.72 -15.62
C SER A 152 22.87 -5.89 -16.48
N LYS A 153 21.92 -6.68 -16.02
CA LYS A 153 20.62 -6.92 -16.68
C LYS A 153 19.51 -7.00 -15.64
N TYR A 154 18.38 -6.36 -15.96
CA TYR A 154 17.18 -6.37 -15.16
C TYR A 154 16.02 -7.04 -15.89
N TYR A 155 14.93 -7.33 -15.18
CA TYR A 155 13.70 -7.89 -15.69
C TYR A 155 12.53 -7.03 -15.26
N LEU A 156 11.68 -6.64 -16.19
CA LEU A 156 10.59 -5.72 -15.94
C LEU A 156 9.24 -6.43 -16.06
N SER A 157 8.27 -5.98 -15.28
CA SER A 157 6.87 -6.38 -15.41
C SER A 157 6.00 -5.14 -15.40
N CYS A 158 5.25 -4.92 -16.48
CA CYS A 158 4.29 -3.81 -16.60
C CYS A 158 2.87 -4.34 -16.43
N ASP A 159 2.25 -3.99 -15.31
CA ASP A 159 0.85 -4.27 -15.00
C ASP A 159 -0.01 -3.12 -15.49
N ARG A 160 -0.74 -3.36 -16.59
CA ARG A 160 -1.57 -2.36 -17.26
C ARG A 160 -2.76 -1.93 -16.41
N VAL A 161 -3.34 -2.85 -15.63
CA VAL A 161 -4.54 -2.61 -14.80
C VAL A 161 -4.21 -1.69 -13.61
N ASN A 162 -3.05 -1.90 -12.98
CA ASN A 162 -2.65 -1.13 -11.81
C ASN A 162 -1.78 0.10 -12.15
N GLY A 163 -1.40 0.29 -13.41
CA GLY A 163 -0.55 1.40 -13.85
C GLY A 163 0.81 1.41 -13.17
N VAL A 164 1.45 0.24 -13.07
CA VAL A 164 2.77 0.06 -12.46
C VAL A 164 3.69 -0.78 -13.32
N MET A 165 4.95 -0.40 -13.37
CA MET A 165 6.03 -1.20 -13.93
C MET A 165 7.03 -1.51 -12.82
N THR A 166 7.25 -2.80 -12.55
CA THR A 166 8.20 -3.26 -11.52
C THR A 166 9.48 -3.74 -12.17
N VAL A 167 10.60 -3.32 -11.62
CA VAL A 167 11.94 -3.78 -12.00
C VAL A 167 12.41 -4.81 -11.01
N TYR A 168 12.93 -5.93 -11.51
CA TYR A 168 13.44 -7.06 -10.74
C TYR A 168 14.91 -7.31 -11.05
N ALA A 169 15.63 -7.80 -10.06
CA ALA A 169 17.05 -8.15 -10.18
C ALA A 169 17.28 -9.55 -10.78
N ASP A 170 16.23 -10.34 -10.97
CA ASP A 170 16.28 -11.74 -11.39
C ASP A 170 15.22 -12.09 -12.45
N LYS A 171 15.51 -13.10 -13.27
CA LYS A 171 14.62 -13.59 -14.33
C LYS A 171 13.31 -14.16 -13.81
N SER A 172 13.34 -14.78 -12.63
CA SER A 172 12.16 -15.34 -11.97
C SER A 172 11.23 -14.26 -11.40
N ARG A 173 11.67 -13.00 -11.41
CA ARG A 173 10.92 -11.85 -10.88
C ARG A 173 10.53 -12.02 -9.42
N THR A 174 11.47 -12.51 -8.62
CA THR A 174 11.30 -12.73 -7.17
C THR A 174 11.94 -11.62 -6.33
N ILE A 175 12.88 -10.83 -6.91
CA ILE A 175 13.62 -9.78 -6.20
C ILE A 175 13.26 -8.41 -6.79
N PRO A 176 12.13 -7.80 -6.37
CA PRO A 176 11.77 -6.46 -6.81
C PRO A 176 12.72 -5.42 -6.20
N ILE A 177 13.17 -4.47 -7.02
CA ILE A 177 14.10 -3.42 -6.60
C ILE A 177 13.50 -2.02 -6.73
N LYS A 178 12.55 -1.82 -7.66
CA LYS A 178 11.90 -0.53 -7.91
C LYS A 178 10.54 -0.74 -8.54
N THR A 179 9.57 0.10 -8.17
CA THR A 179 8.28 0.20 -8.86
C THR A 179 8.12 1.60 -9.43
N ILE A 180 7.75 1.68 -10.70
CA ILE A 180 7.57 2.88 -11.49
C ILE A 180 6.06 3.08 -11.72
N ARG A 181 5.54 4.26 -11.47
CA ARG A 181 4.19 4.66 -11.85
C ARG A 181 4.14 4.88 -13.35
N VAL A 182 3.24 4.21 -14.05
CA VAL A 182 3.15 4.30 -15.50
C VAL A 182 1.72 4.55 -16.00
N SER A 183 1.58 5.32 -17.07
CA SER A 183 0.38 5.34 -17.91
C SER A 183 0.62 4.47 -19.14
N VAL A 184 -0.33 3.59 -19.40
CA VAL A 184 -0.36 2.70 -20.57
C VAL A 184 -1.40 3.19 -21.59
N GLY A 185 -1.52 2.50 -22.71
CA GLY A 185 -2.52 2.78 -23.73
C GLY A 185 -3.94 2.81 -23.16
N ASN A 186 -4.74 3.72 -23.69
CA ASN A 186 -6.17 3.78 -23.37
C ASN A 186 -6.91 2.55 -23.96
N PRO A 187 -8.20 2.34 -23.63
CA PRO A 187 -8.93 1.16 -24.09
C PRO A 187 -9.02 0.97 -25.61
N THR A 188 -8.87 2.05 -26.41
CA THR A 188 -8.92 2.00 -27.88
C THR A 188 -7.53 1.81 -28.51
N THR A 189 -6.46 2.05 -27.75
CA THR A 189 -5.06 1.94 -28.21
C THR A 189 -4.21 1.23 -27.16
N LEU A 190 -4.57 0.00 -26.85
CA LEU A 190 -3.95 -0.78 -25.78
C LEU A 190 -2.43 -0.96 -26.00
N THR A 191 -1.66 -0.83 -24.94
CA THR A 191 -0.28 -1.32 -24.90
C THR A 191 -0.30 -2.84 -25.10
N PRO A 192 0.43 -3.41 -26.06
CA PRO A 192 0.41 -4.86 -26.34
C PRO A 192 0.84 -5.67 -25.10
N ALA A 193 0.08 -6.72 -24.78
CA ALA A 193 0.52 -7.71 -23.79
C ALA A 193 1.53 -8.66 -24.44
N GLY A 194 2.46 -9.18 -23.64
CA GLY A 194 3.50 -10.10 -24.11
C GLY A 194 4.83 -9.89 -23.40
N THR A 195 5.85 -10.57 -23.92
CA THR A 195 7.22 -10.45 -23.42
C THR A 195 8.10 -9.92 -24.55
N PHE A 196 8.80 -8.84 -24.27
CA PHE A 196 9.59 -8.09 -25.25
C PHE A 196 10.98 -7.76 -24.69
N THR A 197 11.86 -7.22 -25.55
CA THR A 197 13.18 -6.72 -25.14
C THR A 197 13.22 -5.21 -25.20
N VAL A 198 13.59 -4.59 -24.09
CA VAL A 198 13.80 -3.13 -23.99
C VAL A 198 15.10 -2.77 -24.71
N LYS A 199 15.05 -1.82 -25.64
CA LYS A 199 16.23 -1.32 -26.36
C LYS A 199 16.33 0.20 -26.19
N ARG A 200 17.48 0.69 -25.70
CA ARG A 200 17.75 2.12 -25.64
C ARG A 200 17.56 2.76 -27.02
N SER A 201 16.87 3.87 -27.11
CA SER A 201 16.65 4.64 -28.32
C SER A 201 17.22 6.07 -28.16
N LEU A 202 16.40 7.09 -28.28
CA LEU A 202 16.86 8.48 -28.30
C LEU A 202 16.58 9.19 -26.96
N ARG A 203 17.48 10.14 -26.61
CA ARG A 203 17.28 11.03 -25.46
C ARG A 203 15.98 11.87 -25.61
N TRP A 204 15.69 12.32 -26.82
CA TRP A 204 14.43 12.89 -27.27
C TRP A 204 13.85 12.00 -28.36
N GLN A 205 12.91 11.16 -27.98
CA GLN A 205 12.24 10.22 -28.86
C GLN A 205 11.09 10.91 -29.58
N PRO A 206 11.10 10.97 -30.93
CA PRO A 206 9.93 11.38 -31.69
C PRO A 206 8.81 10.36 -31.52
N LEU A 207 7.60 10.85 -31.33
CA LEU A 207 6.40 10.06 -31.10
C LEU A 207 5.35 10.41 -32.16
N MET A 208 4.17 9.80 -32.06
CA MET A 208 3.09 10.07 -32.99
C MET A 208 2.62 11.54 -32.91
N GLY A 209 2.41 12.18 -34.04
CA GLY A 209 2.14 13.61 -34.19
C GLY A 209 3.40 14.43 -33.88
N PRO A 210 3.33 15.76 -33.81
CA PRO A 210 4.47 16.57 -33.37
C PRO A 210 4.64 16.50 -31.86
N SER A 211 5.07 15.32 -31.35
CA SER A 211 5.31 15.12 -29.91
C SER A 211 6.60 14.38 -29.64
N TRP A 212 7.19 14.63 -28.46
CA TRP A 212 8.49 14.16 -28.05
C TRP A 212 8.45 13.63 -26.62
N GLY A 213 9.07 12.45 -26.41
CA GLY A 213 9.28 11.89 -25.08
C GLY A 213 10.77 11.87 -24.72
N GLN A 214 11.09 12.19 -23.48
CA GLN A 214 12.47 12.09 -23.01
C GLN A 214 12.82 10.62 -22.68
N TYR A 215 14.08 10.25 -22.93
CA TYR A 215 14.66 8.95 -22.59
C TYR A 215 13.89 7.75 -23.17
N GLY A 216 13.66 7.79 -24.47
CA GLY A 216 12.93 6.74 -25.19
C GLY A 216 13.62 5.39 -25.12
N SER A 217 12.92 4.36 -24.65
CA SER A 217 13.34 2.97 -24.66
C SER A 217 12.32 2.15 -25.46
N HIS A 218 12.73 1.64 -26.61
CA HIS A 218 11.87 0.86 -27.50
C HIS A 218 11.48 -0.47 -26.87
N VAL A 219 10.25 -0.90 -27.07
CA VAL A 219 9.70 -2.16 -26.57
C VAL A 219 9.25 -3.07 -27.71
N VAL A 220 8.30 -2.63 -28.54
CA VAL A 220 7.78 -3.39 -29.68
C VAL A 220 7.06 -2.44 -30.66
N GLY A 221 7.23 -2.62 -31.96
CA GLY A 221 6.59 -1.75 -32.95
C GLY A 221 6.87 -0.27 -32.70
N GLY A 222 5.83 0.54 -32.61
CA GLY A 222 5.91 1.95 -32.20
C GLY A 222 5.81 2.23 -30.70
N ILE A 223 5.93 1.21 -29.85
CA ILE A 223 5.75 1.32 -28.41
C ILE A 223 7.09 1.54 -27.68
N TYR A 224 7.14 2.58 -26.87
CA TYR A 224 8.31 2.97 -26.08
C TYR A 224 7.94 3.15 -24.61
N VAL A 225 8.93 2.97 -23.73
CA VAL A 225 8.93 3.56 -22.39
C VAL A 225 9.58 4.93 -22.52
N HIS A 226 8.91 6.00 -22.05
CA HIS A 226 9.41 7.38 -22.14
C HIS A 226 8.74 8.29 -21.10
N SER A 227 9.21 9.53 -20.96
CA SER A 227 8.58 10.55 -20.11
C SER A 227 7.19 10.93 -20.63
N VAL A 228 6.45 11.72 -19.87
CA VAL A 228 5.26 12.41 -20.41
C VAL A 228 5.65 13.13 -21.69
N ALA A 229 4.87 12.93 -22.77
CA ALA A 229 5.15 13.54 -24.06
C ALA A 229 4.82 15.03 -24.07
N CYS A 230 5.65 15.83 -24.70
CA CYS A 230 5.46 17.26 -24.95
C CYS A 230 5.48 17.57 -26.45
N GLY A 231 4.91 18.73 -26.85
CA GLY A 231 4.79 19.11 -28.25
C GLY A 231 6.11 19.52 -28.92
N GLU A 232 7.15 19.78 -28.14
CA GLU A 232 8.47 20.23 -28.59
C GLU A 232 9.58 19.51 -27.85
N LYS A 233 10.81 19.53 -28.37
CA LYS A 233 12.03 19.08 -27.68
C LYS A 233 12.43 20.08 -26.58
N ASN A 234 11.53 20.32 -25.66
CA ASN A 234 11.69 21.29 -24.60
C ASN A 234 11.18 20.71 -23.28
N ASP A 235 12.05 20.61 -22.31
CA ASP A 235 11.74 20.08 -20.98
C ASP A 235 10.89 21.04 -20.13
N HIS A 236 10.79 22.32 -20.51
CA HIS A 236 9.89 23.32 -19.93
C HIS A 236 8.51 23.38 -20.59
N ASN A 237 8.17 22.42 -21.43
CA ASN A 237 6.87 22.32 -22.10
C ASN A 237 6.10 21.06 -21.64
N LEU A 238 6.05 20.81 -20.33
CA LEU A 238 5.33 19.67 -19.76
C LEU A 238 3.81 19.89 -19.83
N PRO A 239 3.04 19.03 -20.49
CA PRO A 239 1.58 19.03 -20.39
C PRO A 239 1.15 18.59 -18.99
N VAL A 240 0.87 19.56 -18.10
CA VAL A 240 0.53 19.34 -16.69
C VAL A 240 -0.59 18.31 -16.54
N GLY A 241 -1.67 18.40 -17.33
CA GLY A 241 -2.77 17.47 -17.29
C GLY A 241 -2.34 16.02 -17.55
N GLU A 242 -1.42 15.79 -18.52
CA GLU A 242 -0.90 14.46 -18.83
C GLU A 242 0.02 13.92 -17.72
N TYR A 243 0.81 14.80 -17.06
CA TYR A 243 1.60 14.42 -15.91
C TYR A 243 0.72 13.97 -14.74
N LEU A 244 -0.34 14.70 -14.43
CA LEU A 244 -1.29 14.36 -13.36
C LEU A 244 -2.08 13.08 -13.64
N ARG A 245 -2.21 12.66 -14.89
CA ARG A 245 -2.84 11.41 -15.30
C ARG A 245 -1.93 10.18 -15.15
N LEU A 246 -0.63 10.35 -14.85
CA LEU A 246 0.28 9.21 -14.67
C LEU A 246 -0.25 8.22 -13.65
N GLY A 247 -0.26 6.95 -14.06
CA GLY A 247 -0.86 5.85 -13.28
C GLY A 247 -2.24 5.42 -13.75
N ASN A 248 -2.82 6.12 -14.75
CA ASN A 248 -4.07 5.75 -15.38
C ASN A 248 -3.84 5.53 -16.90
N PRO A 249 -4.67 4.73 -17.57
CA PRO A 249 -4.60 4.59 -19.03
C PRO A 249 -4.81 5.95 -19.71
N ALA A 250 -3.83 6.42 -20.49
CA ALA A 250 -3.83 7.75 -21.07
C ALA A 250 -3.02 7.91 -22.36
N SER A 251 -2.27 6.87 -22.78
CA SER A 251 -1.43 6.94 -23.98
C SER A 251 -2.09 6.32 -25.21
N HIS A 252 -1.44 6.45 -26.36
CA HIS A 252 -1.78 5.75 -27.62
C HIS A 252 -1.00 4.43 -27.76
N GLY A 253 -0.67 3.78 -26.64
CA GLY A 253 0.03 2.50 -26.59
C GLY A 253 1.37 2.54 -25.86
N CYS A 254 2.08 3.65 -25.85
CA CYS A 254 3.35 3.78 -25.14
C CYS A 254 3.19 3.69 -23.62
N ILE A 255 4.28 3.38 -22.94
CA ILE A 255 4.38 3.34 -21.48
C ILE A 255 5.01 4.64 -21.00
N ARG A 256 4.18 5.56 -20.48
CA ARG A 256 4.61 6.88 -20.02
C ARG A 256 4.91 6.85 -18.51
N CYS A 257 5.99 7.51 -18.08
CA CYS A 257 6.34 7.68 -16.68
C CYS A 257 6.91 9.08 -16.42
N CYS A 258 7.34 9.39 -15.20
CA CYS A 258 8.08 10.62 -14.93
C CYS A 258 9.50 10.56 -15.52
N VAL A 259 10.15 11.73 -15.69
CA VAL A 259 11.46 11.85 -16.36
C VAL A 259 12.53 11.04 -15.64
N ALA A 260 12.62 11.10 -14.29
CA ALA A 260 13.62 10.33 -13.54
C ALA A 260 13.50 8.82 -13.77
N ASP A 261 12.26 8.31 -13.86
CA ASP A 261 12.02 6.88 -14.07
C ASP A 261 12.29 6.48 -15.53
N ALA A 262 11.92 7.32 -16.51
CA ALA A 262 12.27 7.10 -17.92
C ALA A 262 13.80 7.08 -18.11
N LYS A 263 14.50 8.03 -17.50
CA LYS A 263 15.97 8.06 -17.50
C LYS A 263 16.57 6.81 -16.88
N TRP A 264 16.04 6.38 -15.74
CA TRP A 264 16.56 5.19 -15.06
C TRP A 264 16.42 3.93 -15.94
N VAL A 265 15.27 3.75 -16.61
CA VAL A 265 15.04 2.65 -17.57
C VAL A 265 15.99 2.74 -18.77
N PHE A 266 16.13 3.94 -19.33
CA PHE A 266 17.02 4.22 -20.45
C PHE A 266 18.48 3.89 -20.16
N ASP A 267 18.96 4.26 -18.96
CA ASP A 267 20.37 4.07 -18.57
C ASP A 267 20.67 2.63 -18.17
N ASN A 268 19.68 1.89 -17.56
CA ASN A 268 19.96 0.63 -16.88
C ASN A 268 19.29 -0.60 -17.51
N CYS A 269 18.31 -0.43 -18.42
CA CYS A 269 17.50 -1.55 -18.89
C CYS A 269 17.71 -1.92 -20.38
N ASN A 270 18.76 -1.42 -21.02
CA ASN A 270 19.07 -1.85 -22.38
C ASN A 270 19.33 -3.36 -22.45
N GLY A 271 18.63 -4.08 -23.36
CA GLY A 271 18.69 -5.54 -23.45
C GLY A 271 17.88 -6.29 -22.37
N SER A 272 17.22 -5.59 -21.48
CA SER A 272 16.37 -6.19 -20.43
C SER A 272 15.05 -6.71 -21.01
N GLU A 273 14.53 -7.77 -20.41
CA GLU A 273 13.22 -8.33 -20.75
C GLU A 273 12.11 -7.58 -20.01
N ILE A 274 11.06 -7.21 -20.74
CA ILE A 274 9.83 -6.65 -20.16
C ILE A 274 8.64 -7.57 -20.47
N LYS A 275 7.88 -7.95 -19.43
CA LYS A 275 6.60 -8.64 -19.53
C LYS A 275 5.47 -7.65 -19.29
N ILE A 276 4.57 -7.51 -20.25
CA ILE A 276 3.37 -6.65 -20.19
C ILE A 276 2.15 -7.53 -20.01
N TYR A 277 1.32 -7.25 -19.01
CA TYR A 277 0.18 -8.11 -18.64
C TYR A 277 -0.91 -7.31 -17.93
N ASP A 278 -2.07 -7.96 -17.74
CA ASP A 278 -3.16 -7.46 -16.94
C ASP A 278 -3.15 -8.14 -15.57
N GLY A 279 -2.92 -7.37 -14.54
CA GLY A 279 -2.96 -7.83 -13.16
C GLY A 279 -4.36 -7.76 -12.54
N ILE A 280 -4.48 -8.22 -11.30
CA ILE A 280 -5.69 -8.04 -10.50
C ILE A 280 -5.69 -6.62 -9.93
N TYR A 281 -6.78 -5.88 -10.16
CA TYR A 281 -6.93 -4.52 -9.65
C TYR A 281 -6.76 -4.43 -8.13
N LYS A 282 -6.00 -3.45 -7.69
CA LYS A 282 -5.81 -3.07 -6.29
C LYS A 282 -6.26 -1.63 -6.10
N SER A 283 -7.14 -1.40 -5.13
CA SER A 283 -7.62 -0.03 -4.82
C SER A 283 -6.58 0.79 -4.05
N ASP A 284 -5.79 0.16 -3.18
CA ASP A 284 -4.76 0.85 -2.38
C ASP A 284 -3.45 0.98 -3.15
N GLU A 285 -2.99 2.23 -3.33
CA GLU A 285 -1.75 2.56 -4.04
C GLU A 285 -0.52 1.84 -3.48
N ALA A 286 -0.46 1.67 -2.17
CA ALA A 286 0.65 1.00 -1.50
C ALA A 286 0.68 -0.52 -1.73
N LEU A 287 -0.37 -1.10 -2.32
CA LEU A 287 -0.48 -2.52 -2.67
C LEU A 287 -0.45 -2.78 -4.19
N LYS A 288 -0.33 -1.75 -5.02
CA LYS A 288 -0.15 -1.88 -6.47
C LYS A 288 1.29 -2.28 -6.79
N GLY A 289 1.48 -3.44 -7.37
CA GLY A 289 2.80 -4.06 -7.53
C GLY A 289 3.43 -4.49 -6.19
N PRO A 290 4.56 -5.18 -6.20
CA PRO A 290 5.17 -5.72 -4.97
C PRO A 290 5.69 -4.63 -4.03
N LEU A 291 6.18 -3.50 -4.55
CA LEU A 291 6.72 -2.41 -3.74
C LEU A 291 5.77 -1.21 -3.61
N GLY A 292 4.53 -1.34 -4.07
CA GLY A 292 3.54 -0.28 -4.08
C GLY A 292 3.80 0.77 -5.15
N ARG A 293 2.77 1.51 -5.52
CA ARG A 293 2.85 2.60 -6.49
C ARG A 293 3.16 3.91 -5.78
N LYS A 294 4.34 4.47 -6.02
CA LYS A 294 4.77 5.75 -5.43
C LYS A 294 3.80 6.88 -5.85
N ALA A 295 3.50 7.79 -4.94
CA ALA A 295 2.77 9.01 -5.28
C ALA A 295 3.53 9.84 -6.33
N LEU A 296 2.80 10.62 -7.13
CA LEU A 296 3.42 11.60 -8.01
C LEU A 296 4.17 12.64 -7.17
N THR A 297 5.32 13.07 -7.67
CA THR A 297 6.01 14.22 -7.11
C THR A 297 5.17 15.46 -7.40
N PRO A 298 4.80 16.27 -6.40
CA PRO A 298 4.01 17.48 -6.63
C PRO A 298 4.73 18.45 -7.57
N LEU A 299 3.97 19.08 -8.44
CA LEU A 299 4.47 20.16 -9.30
C LEU A 299 4.94 21.33 -8.42
N ARG A 300 6.04 21.95 -8.80
CA ARG A 300 6.65 23.08 -8.07
C ARG A 300 6.24 24.43 -8.69
N GLY A 301 5.16 25.02 -8.18
CA GLY A 301 4.69 26.35 -8.62
C GLY A 301 4.26 26.36 -10.10
N ALA A 302 4.42 27.51 -10.76
CA ALA A 302 4.08 27.70 -12.17
C ALA A 302 5.14 27.13 -13.15
N LYS A 303 6.11 26.36 -12.67
CA LYS A 303 7.17 25.77 -13.50
C LYS A 303 6.62 24.62 -14.33
N ASN A 304 6.78 24.71 -15.63
CA ASN A 304 6.20 23.80 -16.61
C ASN A 304 7.16 22.68 -17.01
N PHE A 305 7.82 22.05 -16.03
CA PHE A 305 8.71 20.91 -16.23
C PHE A 305 8.38 19.76 -15.25
N ASP A 306 8.84 18.56 -15.58
CA ASP A 306 8.69 17.40 -14.70
C ASP A 306 9.51 17.59 -13.42
N PRO A 307 8.87 17.59 -12.21
CA PRO A 307 9.56 17.87 -10.96
C PRO A 307 10.57 16.78 -10.57
N THR A 308 10.63 15.69 -11.33
CA THR A 308 11.60 14.60 -11.13
C THR A 308 12.78 14.68 -12.12
N ASP A 309 12.77 15.64 -13.04
CA ASP A 309 13.84 15.77 -14.03
C ASP A 309 15.18 16.06 -13.32
N PRO A 310 16.20 15.19 -13.51
CA PRO A 310 17.51 15.36 -12.86
C PRO A 310 18.24 16.65 -13.28
N ALA A 311 17.85 17.28 -14.37
CA ALA A 311 18.42 18.56 -14.80
C ALA A 311 18.07 19.72 -13.85
N TYR A 312 17.05 19.54 -12.99
CA TYR A 312 16.50 20.58 -12.10
C TYR A 312 16.45 20.20 -10.61
N ASN A 313 17.02 19.04 -10.26
CA ASN A 313 17.07 18.52 -8.89
C ASN A 313 18.48 18.24 -8.40
#